data_2294d6b95e2464ce6d2348b411aaddd6
#
_entry.id   2294d6b95e2464ce6d2348b411aaddd6
#
_cell.length_a   1.000
_cell.length_b   1.000
_cell.length_c   1.000
_cell.angle_alpha   90.00
_cell.angle_beta   90.00
_cell.angle_gamma   90.00
#
_symmetry.space_group_name_H-M   'P 1'
#
loop_
_entity.id
_entity.type
_entity.pdbx_description
1 polymer ?
#
loop_
_entity_poly.entity_id
_entity_poly.type
_entity_poly.pdbx_seq_one_letter_code
_entity_poly.pdbx_strand_id
1 'polypeptide(L)'
;QALPLSAGSSWAPMYGAWYASGGEAGVKPSQDVLDLIGLYENGLKLSPAESTPVAQEIYKWHVDRQVQSGVAGMSPMVMGVVVVNETLGNVPESWANDVVFNTPWPAKPAQFYFKR
;
A
#
# COMPACT_ATOMS: atom_id res chain seq x y z
N GLN A 1 0.47 3.82 2.65
CA GLN A 1 1.36 3.74 3.82
C GLN A 1 1.67 5.14 4.35
N ALA A 2 1.45 5.36 5.65
CA ALA A 2 1.68 6.67 6.27
C ALA A 2 3.19 6.99 6.48
N LEU A 3 4.07 5.99 6.44
CA LEU A 3 5.50 6.14 6.73
C LEU A 3 6.36 5.40 5.69
N PRO A 4 7.56 5.92 5.36
CA PRO A 4 8.48 5.28 4.43
C PRO A 4 9.34 4.23 5.16
N LEU A 5 8.73 3.07 5.47
CA LEU A 5 9.39 1.99 6.22
C LEU A 5 9.96 0.88 5.31
N SER A 6 9.75 0.96 4.01
CA SER A 6 10.27 0.00 3.05
C SER A 6 10.46 0.62 1.66
N ALA A 7 11.21 -0.04 0.80
CA ALA A 7 11.37 0.37 -0.60
C ALA A 7 10.04 0.35 -1.40
N GLY A 8 9.01 -0.33 -0.91
CA GLY A 8 7.66 -0.34 -1.49
C GLY A 8 6.75 0.78 -0.99
N SER A 9 7.25 1.74 -0.24
CA SER A 9 6.46 2.86 0.27
C SER A 9 6.00 3.76 -0.87
N SER A 10 4.75 4.24 -0.79
CA SER A 10 4.11 5.07 -1.83
C SER A 10 4.72 6.47 -1.94
N TRP A 11 5.39 6.94 -0.89
CA TRP A 11 6.18 8.15 -0.92
C TRP A 11 7.58 7.87 -0.34
N ALA A 12 8.59 8.61 -0.80
CA ALA A 12 9.99 8.50 -0.40
C ALA A 12 10.53 7.04 -0.32
N PRO A 13 10.39 6.21 -1.37
CA PRO A 13 10.82 4.81 -1.35
C PRO A 13 12.31 4.64 -1.01
N MET A 14 13.15 5.62 -1.36
CA MET A 14 14.58 5.61 -1.03
C MET A 14 14.84 5.79 0.48
N TYR A 15 13.99 6.54 1.18
CA TYR A 15 14.02 6.63 2.64
C TYR A 15 13.61 5.31 3.28
N GLY A 16 12.57 4.67 2.70
CA GLY A 16 12.13 3.36 3.14
C GLY A 16 13.16 2.26 2.92
N ALA A 17 13.90 2.32 1.81
CA ALA A 17 15.03 1.42 1.57
C ALA A 17 16.14 1.60 2.62
N TRP A 18 16.45 2.85 2.97
CA TRP A 18 17.43 3.16 4.00
C TRP A 18 17.01 2.62 5.38
N TYR A 19 15.77 2.86 5.77
CA TYR A 19 15.23 2.37 7.03
C TYR A 19 15.25 0.83 7.09
N ALA A 20 14.75 0.16 6.07
CA ALA A 20 14.65 -1.30 6.02
C ALA A 20 16.01 -2.00 5.99
N SER A 21 17.05 -1.37 5.43
CA SER A 21 18.41 -1.91 5.37
C SER A 21 19.27 -1.56 6.59
N GLY A 22 18.75 -0.81 7.54
CA GLY A 22 19.57 -0.30 8.64
C GLY A 22 20.62 0.73 8.21
N GLY A 23 20.41 1.41 7.10
CA GLY A 23 21.30 2.46 6.59
C GLY A 23 22.27 2.02 5.50
N GLU A 24 22.23 0.76 5.09
CA GLU A 24 23.17 0.22 4.07
C GLU A 24 22.76 0.55 2.63
N ALA A 25 21.45 0.77 2.39
CA ALA A 25 20.93 1.08 1.06
C ALA A 25 19.94 2.24 1.11
N GLY A 26 19.69 2.87 -0.03
CA GLY A 26 18.77 3.98 -0.13
C GLY A 26 19.40 5.33 0.21
N VAL A 27 18.60 6.24 0.70
CA VAL A 27 19.00 7.61 1.08
C VAL A 27 18.58 7.84 2.53
N LYS A 28 19.49 8.40 3.33
CA LYS A 28 19.17 8.77 4.73
C LYS A 28 18.04 9.81 4.74
N PRO A 29 16.95 9.56 5.48
CA PRO A 29 15.88 10.52 5.63
C PRO A 29 16.33 11.84 6.24
N SER A 30 15.59 12.90 5.97
CA SER A 30 15.72 14.16 6.69
C SER A 30 15.32 13.99 8.17
N GLN A 31 15.80 14.90 9.03
CA GLN A 31 15.60 14.75 10.47
C GLN A 31 14.12 14.71 10.85
N ASP A 32 13.29 15.52 10.21
CA ASP A 32 11.84 15.55 10.45
C ASP A 32 11.12 14.23 10.08
N VAL A 33 11.63 13.50 9.08
CA VAL A 33 11.13 12.16 8.75
C VAL A 33 11.65 11.11 9.74
N LEU A 34 12.87 11.23 10.21
CA LEU A 34 13.40 10.36 11.27
C LEU A 34 12.62 10.55 12.58
N ASP A 35 12.29 11.78 12.92
CA ASP A 35 11.47 12.11 14.11
C ASP A 35 10.06 11.52 13.97
N LEU A 36 9.46 11.58 12.78
CA LEU A 36 8.18 10.95 12.46
C LEU A 36 8.22 9.43 12.61
N ILE A 37 9.28 8.79 12.14
CA ILE A 37 9.48 7.34 12.30
C ILE A 37 9.65 6.99 13.78
N GLY A 38 10.44 7.76 14.52
CA GLY A 38 10.61 7.58 15.96
C GLY A 38 9.31 7.72 16.74
N LEU A 39 8.46 8.69 16.36
CA LEU A 39 7.13 8.86 16.94
C LEU A 39 6.26 7.61 16.72
N TYR A 40 6.27 7.05 15.52
CA TYR A 40 5.57 5.82 15.19
C TYR A 40 6.10 4.62 16.01
N GLU A 41 7.41 4.41 16.07
CA GLU A 41 8.03 3.31 16.81
C GLU A 41 7.71 3.37 18.31
N ASN A 42 7.66 4.59 18.87
CA ASN A 42 7.24 4.79 20.24
C ASN A 42 5.75 4.51 20.41
N GLY A 43 4.93 4.92 19.46
CA GLY A 43 3.48 4.67 19.47
C GLY A 43 3.13 3.17 19.46
N LEU A 44 3.95 2.33 18.83
CA LEU A 44 3.74 0.87 18.81
C LEU A 44 3.89 0.20 20.19
N LYS A 45 4.54 0.87 21.13
CA LYS A 45 4.78 0.36 22.49
C LYS A 45 3.68 0.77 23.48
N LEU A 46 2.75 1.60 23.05
CA LEU A 46 1.68 2.18 23.87
C LEU A 46 0.41 1.34 23.80
N SER A 47 -0.46 1.51 24.79
CA SER A 47 -1.81 0.95 24.75
C SER A 47 -2.64 1.64 23.65
N PRO A 48 -3.75 1.03 23.18
CA PRO A 48 -4.61 1.63 22.15
C PRO A 48 -5.12 3.04 22.50
N ALA A 49 -5.39 3.30 23.77
CA ALA A 49 -5.83 4.62 24.22
C ALA A 49 -4.71 5.68 24.15
N GLU A 50 -3.50 5.28 24.49
CA GLU A 50 -2.33 6.17 24.47
C GLU A 50 -1.76 6.37 23.07
N SER A 51 -1.92 5.39 22.16
CA SER A 51 -1.45 5.49 20.78
C SER A 51 -2.33 6.37 19.89
N THR A 52 -3.59 6.60 20.27
CA THR A 52 -4.51 7.46 19.51
C THR A 52 -3.98 8.87 19.29
N PRO A 53 -3.53 9.63 20.30
CA PRO A 53 -2.96 10.95 20.09
C PRO A 53 -1.68 10.92 19.24
N VAL A 54 -0.86 9.89 19.38
CA VAL A 54 0.35 9.69 18.54
C VAL A 54 -0.04 9.53 17.07
N ALA A 55 -1.06 8.72 16.78
CA ALA A 55 -1.56 8.56 15.42
C ALA A 55 -2.12 9.88 14.85
N GLN A 56 -2.82 10.67 15.67
CA GLN A 56 -3.31 12.00 15.27
C GLN A 56 -2.17 12.95 14.92
N GLU A 57 -1.08 12.92 15.67
CA GLU A 57 0.10 13.73 15.39
C GLU A 57 0.79 13.33 14.10
N ILE A 58 0.90 12.02 13.81
CA ILE A 58 1.41 11.50 12.53
C ILE A 58 0.53 11.98 11.36
N TYR A 59 -0.79 11.89 11.48
CA TYR A 59 -1.70 12.40 10.45
C TYR A 59 -1.61 13.91 10.27
N LYS A 60 -1.51 14.66 11.36
CA LYS A 60 -1.31 16.11 11.31
C LYS A 60 -0.03 16.47 10.57
N TRP A 61 1.07 15.78 10.82
CA TRP A 61 2.33 15.97 10.11
C TRP A 61 2.15 15.80 8.59
N HIS A 62 1.40 14.76 8.14
CA HIS A 62 1.09 14.54 6.73
C HIS A 62 0.25 15.67 6.13
N VAL A 63 -0.75 16.14 6.86
CA VAL A 63 -1.60 17.26 6.41
C VAL A 63 -0.79 18.54 6.27
N ASP A 64 0.06 18.83 7.23
CA ASP A 64 0.88 20.05 7.25
C ASP A 64 1.97 20.03 6.15
N ARG A 65 2.51 18.87 5.82
CA ARG A 65 3.61 18.74 4.85
C ARG A 65 3.16 18.38 3.44
N GLN A 66 1.96 17.83 3.29
CA GLN A 66 1.39 17.41 1.99
C GLN A 66 2.37 16.58 1.16
N VAL A 67 3.08 15.64 1.79
CA VAL A 67 4.08 14.78 1.14
C VAL A 67 3.50 13.89 0.04
N GLN A 68 2.19 13.66 0.09
CA GLN A 68 1.40 13.06 -0.97
C GLN A 68 0.17 13.91 -1.23
N SER A 69 -0.01 14.33 -2.46
CA SER A 69 -1.29 14.85 -2.94
C SER A 69 -1.91 13.80 -3.87
N GLY A 70 -3.11 13.35 -3.52
CA GLY A 70 -3.89 12.46 -4.35
C GLY A 70 -4.96 13.22 -5.10
N VAL A 71 -5.05 13.04 -6.41
CA VAL A 71 -6.26 13.35 -7.17
C VAL A 71 -7.07 12.07 -7.24
N ALA A 72 -8.36 12.16 -6.92
CA ALA A 72 -9.27 11.05 -7.15
C ALA A 72 -9.31 10.76 -8.65
N GLY A 73 -8.73 9.67 -9.05
CA GLY A 73 -8.79 9.17 -10.42
C GLY A 73 -9.43 7.79 -10.41
N MET A 74 -10.18 7.47 -11.45
CA MET A 74 -10.60 6.09 -11.65
C MET A 74 -9.36 5.27 -11.99
N SER A 75 -9.12 4.21 -11.20
CA SER A 75 -8.08 3.24 -11.53
C SER A 75 -8.36 2.66 -12.92
N PRO A 76 -7.37 2.54 -13.82
CA PRO A 76 -7.54 1.81 -15.08
C PRO A 76 -8.10 0.40 -14.88
N MET A 77 -7.87 -0.21 -13.74
CA MET A 77 -8.42 -1.51 -13.36
C MET A 77 -9.91 -1.45 -12.99
N VAL A 78 -10.44 -0.26 -12.66
CA VAL A 78 -11.87 -0.03 -12.37
C VAL A 78 -12.58 0.55 -13.58
N MET A 79 -11.86 1.18 -14.50
CA MET A 79 -12.39 1.64 -15.79
C MET A 79 -12.62 0.49 -16.79
N GLY A 80 -12.38 -0.70 -16.35
CA GLY A 80 -12.75 -2.00 -16.87
C GLY A 80 -13.01 -2.12 -18.37
N VAL A 81 -11.97 -2.46 -19.12
CA VAL A 81 -12.20 -3.29 -20.30
C VAL A 81 -12.29 -4.73 -19.77
N VAL A 82 -13.51 -5.25 -19.70
CA VAL A 82 -13.72 -6.67 -19.40
C VAL A 82 -13.71 -7.41 -20.73
N VAL A 83 -12.64 -8.14 -20.99
CA VAL A 83 -12.61 -9.09 -22.11
C VAL A 83 -13.10 -10.43 -21.57
N VAL A 84 -14.33 -10.78 -21.90
CA VAL A 84 -14.92 -12.07 -21.53
C VAL A 84 -14.82 -13.00 -22.75
N ASN A 85 -14.15 -14.12 -22.57
CA ASN A 85 -14.26 -15.21 -23.52
C ASN A 85 -15.48 -16.06 -23.13
N GLU A 86 -16.57 -15.94 -23.87
CA GLU A 86 -17.85 -16.62 -23.61
C GLU A 86 -17.72 -18.16 -23.64
N THR A 87 -16.71 -18.68 -24.33
CA THR A 87 -16.44 -20.10 -24.39
C THR A 87 -15.68 -20.64 -23.18
N LEU A 88 -15.19 -19.75 -22.30
CA LEU A 88 -14.46 -20.17 -21.11
C LEU A 88 -15.44 -20.36 -19.94
N GLY A 89 -15.44 -21.57 -19.39
CA GLY A 89 -16.26 -21.93 -18.23
C GLY A 89 -15.51 -21.81 -16.91
N ASN A 90 -16.26 -21.74 -15.82
CA ASN A 90 -15.77 -21.62 -14.45
C ASN A 90 -14.94 -20.36 -14.17
N VAL A 91 -15.22 -19.30 -14.92
CA VAL A 91 -14.64 -17.98 -14.65
C VAL A 91 -15.53 -17.26 -13.64
N PRO A 92 -14.99 -16.72 -12.54
CA PRO A 92 -15.76 -15.94 -11.58
C PRO A 92 -16.39 -14.69 -12.22
N GLU A 93 -17.64 -14.38 -11.84
CA GLU A 93 -18.32 -13.16 -12.31
C GLU A 93 -17.72 -11.88 -11.74
N SER A 94 -17.07 -11.98 -10.58
CA SER A 94 -16.40 -10.86 -9.94
C SER A 94 -15.10 -11.29 -9.28
N TRP A 95 -14.14 -10.38 -9.20
CA TRP A 95 -12.83 -10.61 -8.64
C TRP A 95 -12.55 -9.55 -7.58
N ALA A 96 -11.98 -9.97 -6.46
CA ALA A 96 -11.46 -9.03 -5.50
C ALA A 96 -10.22 -8.32 -6.11
N ASN A 97 -10.32 -7.02 -6.31
CA ASN A 97 -9.21 -6.20 -6.76
C ASN A 97 -8.41 -5.75 -5.53
N ASP A 98 -7.70 -6.69 -4.92
CA ASP A 98 -6.82 -6.44 -3.78
C ASP A 98 -5.36 -6.61 -4.23
N VAL A 99 -4.49 -5.78 -3.67
CA VAL A 99 -3.03 -5.83 -3.89
C VAL A 99 -2.43 -7.18 -3.52
N VAL A 100 -3.04 -7.86 -2.54
CA VAL A 100 -2.62 -9.18 -2.05
C VAL A 100 -3.11 -10.30 -2.97
N PHE A 101 -4.22 -10.07 -3.65
CA PHE A 101 -4.83 -11.05 -4.55
C PHE A 101 -4.63 -10.68 -6.01
N ASN A 102 -3.37 -10.50 -6.40
CA ASN A 102 -3.05 -10.30 -7.82
C ASN A 102 -3.69 -11.39 -8.66
N THR A 103 -4.51 -10.97 -9.60
CA THR A 103 -5.07 -11.87 -10.60
C THR A 103 -3.95 -12.61 -11.35
N PRO A 104 -4.10 -13.88 -11.65
CA PRO A 104 -5.31 -14.71 -11.64
C PRO A 104 -5.46 -15.63 -10.43
N TRP A 105 -4.69 -15.43 -9.36
CA TRP A 105 -4.61 -16.36 -8.23
C TRP A 105 -5.98 -16.73 -7.60
N PRO A 106 -6.91 -15.78 -7.31
CA PRO A 106 -8.19 -16.13 -6.70
C PRO A 106 -9.10 -16.94 -7.63
N ALA A 107 -8.90 -16.80 -8.92
CA ALA A 107 -9.72 -17.44 -9.94
C ALA A 107 -9.34 -18.89 -10.23
N LYS A 108 -8.20 -19.37 -9.69
CA LYS A 108 -7.71 -20.73 -9.92
C LYS A 108 -7.77 -21.13 -11.40
N PRO A 109 -6.93 -20.54 -12.27
CA PRO A 109 -6.97 -20.77 -13.73
C PRO A 109 -6.91 -22.24 -14.14
N ALA A 110 -6.32 -23.09 -13.29
CA ALA A 110 -6.28 -24.54 -13.50
C ALA A 110 -7.67 -25.22 -13.51
N GLN A 111 -8.71 -24.52 -13.07
CA GLN A 111 -10.10 -25.00 -13.05
C GLN A 111 -10.91 -24.46 -14.23
N PHE A 112 -10.34 -23.61 -15.09
CA PHE A 112 -11.02 -23.12 -16.28
C PHE A 112 -11.11 -24.21 -17.34
N TYR A 113 -12.20 -24.22 -18.08
CA TYR A 113 -12.40 -25.15 -19.19
C TYR A 113 -13.10 -24.44 -20.35
N PHE A 114 -12.89 -24.95 -21.56
CA PHE A 114 -13.64 -24.46 -22.71
C PHE A 114 -14.99 -25.20 -22.78
N LYS A 115 -16.06 -24.41 -22.82
CA LYS A 115 -17.41 -24.94 -23.06
C LYS A 115 -17.44 -25.53 -24.48
N ARG A 116 -18.04 -26.69 -24.62
CA ARG A 116 -18.29 -27.35 -25.93
C ARG A 116 -19.63 -26.91 -26.48
#